data_fae27a541f56f7bf3ccbbd0eb3822b42
#
_entry.id   fae27a541f56f7bf3ccbbd0eb3822b42
#
_cell.length_a   1.000
_cell.length_b   1.000
_cell.length_c   1.000
_cell.angle_alpha   90.00
_cell.angle_beta   90.00
_cell.angle_gamma   90.00
#
_symmetry.space_group_name_H-M   'P 1'
#
loop_
_entity.id
_entity.type
_entity.pdbx_description
1 polymer ?
#
loop_
_entity_poly.entity_id
_entity_poly.type
_entity_poly.pdbx_seq_one_letter_code
_entity_poly.pdbx_strand_id
1 'polypeptide(L)'
;MTREELKKLHVAVVSGGWSDEHEIAMESGKQCAEALKEAGFTSVDLLDVAEKDFVVTLAQGGYDVVYVAMHGRFGEDGCIQGLLEILHIPYTFSGVLASAMGTEKELSKLMYRQAGVPTPKGIDVAAGTVFTDEQVDKLIEDLGLPMFVKPSGNGSSYGVTRVTSREELPAALELAGEQGER
;
A
#
# COMPACT_ATOMS: atom_id res chain seq x y z
N MET A 1 -16.55 1.62 25.57
CA MET A 1 -15.72 2.84 25.70
C MET A 1 -16.52 4.04 25.23
N THR A 2 -16.67 5.04 26.04
CA THR A 2 -17.33 6.30 25.69
C THR A 2 -16.40 7.20 24.86
N ARG A 3 -16.96 8.23 24.20
CA ARG A 3 -16.17 9.17 23.41
C ARG A 3 -15.13 9.90 24.26
N GLU A 4 -15.43 10.21 25.51
CA GLU A 4 -14.51 10.87 26.44
C GLU A 4 -13.41 9.92 26.95
N GLU A 5 -13.68 8.62 27.05
CA GLU A 5 -12.65 7.63 27.39
C GLU A 5 -11.68 7.44 26.19
N LEU A 6 -12.19 7.44 24.95
CA LEU A 6 -11.35 7.34 23.74
C LEU A 6 -10.32 8.47 23.65
N LYS A 7 -10.68 9.69 24.02
CA LYS A 7 -9.78 10.86 23.98
C LYS A 7 -8.61 10.78 24.94
N LYS A 8 -8.66 9.89 25.94
CA LYS A 8 -7.59 9.69 26.92
C LYS A 8 -6.57 8.65 26.48
N LEU A 9 -6.83 7.92 25.40
CA LEU A 9 -5.90 6.94 24.86
C LEU A 9 -4.60 7.59 24.44
N HIS A 10 -3.48 6.91 24.68
CA HIS A 10 -2.19 7.25 24.11
C HIS A 10 -2.10 6.70 22.70
N VAL A 11 -2.12 7.58 21.70
CA VAL A 11 -2.17 7.25 20.30
C VAL A 11 -0.79 7.45 19.65
N ALA A 12 -0.24 6.41 19.01
CA ALA A 12 0.85 6.62 18.07
C ALA A 12 0.27 6.77 16.67
N VAL A 13 0.59 7.83 15.97
CA VAL A 13 0.38 7.96 14.53
C VAL A 13 1.67 7.50 13.85
N VAL A 14 1.64 6.35 13.17
CA VAL A 14 2.80 5.83 12.45
C VAL A 14 2.74 6.22 10.98
N SER A 15 3.87 6.70 10.46
CA SER A 15 3.94 7.32 9.14
C SER A 15 5.34 7.16 8.54
N GLY A 16 5.62 7.80 7.39
CA GLY A 16 6.94 7.76 6.76
C GLY A 16 7.25 6.39 6.15
N GLY A 17 8.41 5.85 6.48
CA GLY A 17 8.91 4.58 5.94
C GLY A 17 9.98 4.78 4.87
N TRP A 18 10.32 3.71 4.14
CA TRP A 18 11.45 3.70 3.18
C TRP A 18 11.00 3.72 1.71
N SER A 19 9.69 3.83 1.44
CA SER A 19 9.17 3.91 0.08
C SER A 19 9.34 5.31 -0.51
N ASP A 20 9.18 5.42 -1.83
CA ASP A 20 9.16 6.70 -2.54
C ASP A 20 8.00 7.62 -2.07
N GLU A 21 7.07 7.06 -1.29
CA GLU A 21 5.93 7.75 -0.72
C GLU A 21 6.19 8.33 0.69
N HIS A 22 7.45 8.28 1.19
CA HIS A 22 7.81 8.72 2.55
C HIS A 22 7.31 10.14 2.89
N GLU A 23 7.61 11.12 2.03
CA GLU A 23 7.23 12.52 2.29
C GLU A 23 5.71 12.70 2.31
N ILE A 24 5.01 12.03 1.40
CA ILE A 24 3.54 12.05 1.33
C ILE A 24 2.95 11.39 2.59
N ALA A 25 3.52 10.28 3.02
CA ALA A 25 3.10 9.60 4.24
C ALA A 25 3.32 10.50 5.45
N MET A 26 4.50 11.14 5.59
CA MET A 26 4.80 12.04 6.70
C MET A 26 3.85 13.24 6.77
N GLU A 27 3.48 13.81 5.62
CA GLU A 27 2.50 14.89 5.58
C GLU A 27 1.11 14.39 6.02
N SER A 28 0.68 13.23 5.52
CA SER A 28 -0.56 12.57 5.96
C SER A 28 -0.55 12.31 7.48
N GLY A 29 0.55 11.80 8.01
CA GLY A 29 0.72 11.53 9.43
C GLY A 29 0.61 12.78 10.30
N LYS A 30 1.23 13.89 9.87
CA LYS A 30 1.11 15.18 10.56
C LYS A 30 -0.33 15.67 10.62
N GLN A 31 -1.01 15.67 9.47
CA GLN A 31 -2.42 16.08 9.39
C GLN A 31 -3.33 15.21 10.26
N CYS A 32 -3.10 13.88 10.27
CA CYS A 32 -3.85 12.96 11.13
C CYS A 32 -3.59 13.23 12.62
N ALA A 33 -2.33 13.46 13.01
CA ALA A 33 -1.98 13.76 14.39
C ALA A 33 -2.59 15.09 14.86
N GLU A 34 -2.59 16.12 14.02
CA GLU A 34 -3.24 17.41 14.30
C GLU A 34 -4.76 17.25 14.43
N ALA A 35 -5.40 16.53 13.51
CA ALA A 35 -6.83 16.27 13.55
C ALA A 35 -7.25 15.49 14.82
N LEU A 36 -6.44 14.54 15.27
CA LEU A 36 -6.68 13.83 16.54
C LEU A 36 -6.61 14.79 17.74
N LYS A 37 -5.60 15.67 17.77
CA LYS A 37 -5.47 16.72 18.83
C LYS A 37 -6.66 17.68 18.81
N GLU A 38 -7.08 18.14 17.64
CA GLU A 38 -8.27 18.99 17.48
C GLU A 38 -9.57 18.26 17.89
N ALA A 39 -9.65 16.95 17.66
CA ALA A 39 -10.76 16.13 18.14
C ALA A 39 -10.77 15.92 19.67
N GLY A 40 -9.70 16.37 20.36
CA GLY A 40 -9.60 16.36 21.80
C GLY A 40 -8.81 15.20 22.40
N PHE A 41 -8.05 14.45 21.60
CA PHE A 41 -7.08 13.47 22.11
C PHE A 41 -5.93 14.20 22.80
N THR A 42 -5.58 13.78 24.01
CA THR A 42 -4.61 14.49 24.87
C THR A 42 -3.20 13.94 24.76
N SER A 43 -3.02 12.75 24.23
CA SER A 43 -1.71 12.09 24.07
C SER A 43 -1.61 11.49 22.66
N VAL A 44 -0.91 12.21 21.77
CA VAL A 44 -0.74 11.83 20.35
C VAL A 44 0.69 12.07 19.94
N ASP A 45 1.40 11.00 19.60
CA ASP A 45 2.76 11.03 19.08
C ASP A 45 2.79 10.69 17.60
N LEU A 46 3.65 11.35 16.83
CA LEU A 46 3.92 11.02 15.43
C LEU A 46 5.27 10.29 15.37
N LEU A 47 5.26 9.08 14.80
CA LEU A 47 6.44 8.23 14.67
C LEU A 47 6.74 7.98 13.20
N ASP A 48 7.98 8.23 12.77
CA ASP A 48 8.47 7.81 11.47
C ASP A 48 9.00 6.38 11.56
N VAL A 49 8.45 5.49 10.74
CA VAL A 49 8.85 4.08 10.69
C VAL A 49 10.30 3.89 10.22
N ALA A 50 10.85 4.85 9.47
CA ALA A 50 12.24 4.84 9.01
C ALA A 50 13.27 5.12 10.11
N GLU A 51 12.86 5.62 11.26
CA GLU A 51 13.77 5.87 12.38
C GLU A 51 14.32 4.55 12.95
N LYS A 52 15.62 4.54 13.28
CA LYS A 52 16.32 3.32 13.70
C LYS A 52 15.79 2.68 14.97
N ASP A 53 15.26 3.49 15.87
CA ASP A 53 14.70 3.08 17.16
C ASP A 53 13.17 2.94 17.13
N PHE A 54 12.54 3.09 15.96
CA PHE A 54 11.09 3.04 15.80
C PHE A 54 10.45 1.83 16.53
N VAL A 55 10.95 0.63 16.28
CA VAL A 55 10.38 -0.60 16.86
C VAL A 55 10.50 -0.60 18.39
N VAL A 56 11.60 -0.10 18.93
CA VAL A 56 11.84 -0.01 20.37
C VAL A 56 10.93 1.06 20.98
N THR A 57 10.82 2.21 20.35
CA THR A 57 9.94 3.31 20.76
C THR A 57 8.49 2.85 20.77
N LEU A 58 8.05 2.17 19.72
CA LEU A 58 6.70 1.63 19.63
C LEU A 58 6.41 0.59 20.72
N ALA A 59 7.32 -0.35 20.95
CA ALA A 59 7.15 -1.42 21.93
C ALA A 59 7.18 -0.94 23.38
N GLN A 60 7.91 0.13 23.67
CA GLN A 60 8.09 0.67 25.03
C GLN A 60 7.27 1.92 25.32
N GLY A 61 6.65 2.52 24.31
CA GLY A 61 5.95 3.80 24.41
C GLY A 61 4.62 3.73 25.18
N GLY A 62 4.12 2.54 25.48
CA GLY A 62 2.86 2.39 26.23
C GLY A 62 1.63 2.89 25.47
N TYR A 63 1.63 2.70 24.16
CA TYR A 63 0.53 3.11 23.29
C TYR A 63 -0.68 2.20 23.44
N ASP A 64 -1.85 2.80 23.58
CA ASP A 64 -3.13 2.09 23.64
C ASP A 64 -3.64 1.70 22.25
N VAL A 65 -3.29 2.50 21.24
CA VAL A 65 -3.70 2.28 19.84
C VAL A 65 -2.73 2.95 18.87
N VAL A 66 -2.56 2.35 17.71
CA VAL A 66 -1.79 2.91 16.59
C VAL A 66 -2.73 3.35 15.47
N TYR A 67 -2.58 4.59 15.03
CA TYR A 67 -3.18 5.09 13.81
C TYR A 67 -2.16 4.94 12.66
N VAL A 68 -2.46 4.09 11.69
CA VAL A 68 -1.57 3.84 10.55
C VAL A 68 -1.86 4.86 9.46
N ALA A 69 -0.90 5.76 9.20
CA ALA A 69 -0.94 6.80 8.17
C ALA A 69 0.17 6.61 7.12
N MET A 70 0.66 5.38 6.99
CA MET A 70 1.66 5.00 6.00
C MET A 70 1.02 4.78 4.64
N HIS A 71 1.84 4.90 3.59
CA HIS A 71 1.51 4.56 2.21
C HIS A 71 2.51 3.57 1.63
N GLY A 72 2.04 2.74 0.70
CA GLY A 72 2.87 1.81 -0.05
C GLY A 72 3.47 0.68 0.81
N ARG A 73 4.69 0.32 0.45
CA ARG A 73 5.41 -0.81 1.06
C ARG A 73 5.63 -0.63 2.56
N PHE A 74 5.55 -1.73 3.30
CA PHE A 74 5.57 -1.85 4.76
C PHE A 74 4.37 -1.22 5.48
N GLY A 75 3.60 -0.33 4.84
CA GLY A 75 2.43 0.30 5.42
C GLY A 75 1.11 -0.38 5.07
N GLU A 76 0.96 -0.79 3.81
CA GLU A 76 -0.30 -1.33 3.27
C GLU A 76 -0.25 -2.83 2.97
N ASP A 77 0.91 -3.46 3.07
CA ASP A 77 1.19 -4.85 2.67
C ASP A 77 1.11 -5.90 3.78
N GLY A 78 0.72 -5.50 4.98
CA GLY A 78 0.63 -6.39 6.15
C GLY A 78 1.85 -6.37 7.07
N CYS A 79 2.96 -5.71 6.69
CA CYS A 79 4.19 -5.71 7.47
C CYS A 79 4.04 -4.96 8.80
N ILE A 80 3.60 -3.70 8.78
CA ILE A 80 3.37 -2.94 10.02
C ILE A 80 2.24 -3.56 10.85
N GLN A 81 1.21 -4.08 10.20
CA GLN A 81 0.11 -4.77 10.86
C GLN A 81 0.61 -6.01 11.61
N GLY A 82 1.52 -6.79 10.99
CA GLY A 82 2.15 -7.96 11.63
C GLY A 82 2.99 -7.61 12.85
N LEU A 83 3.74 -6.50 12.81
CA LEU A 83 4.47 -5.98 13.96
C LEU A 83 3.50 -5.60 15.10
N LEU A 84 2.43 -4.91 14.78
CA LEU A 84 1.43 -4.46 15.77
C LEU A 84 0.68 -5.63 16.41
N GLU A 85 0.36 -6.69 15.62
CA GLU A 85 -0.20 -7.94 16.13
C GLU A 85 0.75 -8.62 17.14
N ILE A 86 2.06 -8.70 16.81
CA ILE A 86 3.08 -9.29 17.71
C ILE A 86 3.22 -8.48 18.99
N LEU A 87 3.15 -7.16 18.91
CA LEU A 87 3.22 -6.26 20.06
C LEU A 87 1.90 -6.17 20.84
N HIS A 88 0.84 -6.80 20.36
CA HIS A 88 -0.52 -6.72 20.92
C HIS A 88 -1.06 -5.30 21.06
N ILE A 89 -0.71 -4.41 20.10
CA ILE A 89 -1.20 -3.03 20.04
C ILE A 89 -2.33 -2.94 19.03
N PRO A 90 -3.54 -2.56 19.41
CA PRO A 90 -4.65 -2.30 18.48
C PRO A 90 -4.29 -1.22 17.46
N TYR A 91 -4.81 -1.32 16.24
CA TYR A 91 -4.51 -0.37 15.17
C TYR A 91 -5.70 -0.09 14.25
N THR A 92 -5.64 1.04 13.55
CA THR A 92 -6.64 1.48 12.57
C THR A 92 -6.20 1.06 11.17
N PHE A 93 -6.50 -0.14 10.77
CA PHE A 93 -6.27 -0.64 9.40
C PHE A 93 -6.90 -2.01 9.22
N SER A 94 -6.84 -2.54 7.98
CA SER A 94 -7.17 -3.94 7.74
C SER A 94 -6.12 -4.86 8.36
N GLY A 95 -6.48 -6.07 8.74
CA GLY A 95 -5.54 -7.04 9.31
C GLY A 95 -4.51 -7.53 8.29
N VAL A 96 -3.48 -8.24 8.77
CA VAL A 96 -2.31 -8.69 8.00
C VAL A 96 -2.67 -9.33 6.67
N LEU A 97 -3.55 -10.33 6.67
CA LEU A 97 -3.91 -11.06 5.46
C LEU A 97 -4.63 -10.17 4.45
N ALA A 98 -5.58 -9.35 4.90
CA ALA A 98 -6.35 -8.48 4.01
C ALA A 98 -5.46 -7.39 3.39
N SER A 99 -4.54 -6.83 4.15
CA SER A 99 -3.55 -5.85 3.66
C SER A 99 -2.62 -6.47 2.64
N ALA A 100 -2.00 -7.62 2.94
CA ALA A 100 -1.10 -8.31 2.03
C ALA A 100 -1.79 -8.70 0.71
N MET A 101 -3.01 -9.23 0.78
CA MET A 101 -3.78 -9.57 -0.42
C MET A 101 -4.24 -8.34 -1.20
N GLY A 102 -4.59 -7.25 -0.50
CA GLY A 102 -5.06 -6.00 -1.11
C GLY A 102 -3.99 -5.29 -1.92
N THR A 103 -2.74 -5.36 -1.48
CA THR A 103 -1.60 -4.75 -2.16
C THR A 103 -1.24 -5.49 -3.46
N GLU A 104 -1.36 -6.82 -3.47
CA GLU A 104 -1.07 -7.65 -4.64
C GLU A 104 -2.26 -7.68 -5.62
N LYS A 105 -2.15 -6.95 -6.73
CA LYS A 105 -3.27 -6.70 -7.65
C LYS A 105 -3.86 -7.96 -8.26
N GLU A 106 -3.04 -8.95 -8.62
CA GLU A 106 -3.55 -10.20 -9.20
C GLU A 106 -4.20 -11.11 -8.15
N LEU A 107 -3.65 -11.15 -6.92
CA LEU A 107 -4.31 -11.85 -5.81
C LEU A 107 -5.67 -11.21 -5.49
N SER A 108 -5.72 -9.87 -5.42
CA SER A 108 -6.98 -9.15 -5.23
C SER A 108 -8.01 -9.50 -6.31
N LYS A 109 -7.61 -9.48 -7.59
CA LYS A 109 -8.51 -9.84 -8.69
C LYS A 109 -8.96 -11.30 -8.64
N LEU A 110 -8.07 -12.22 -8.24
CA LEU A 110 -8.42 -13.63 -8.06
C LEU A 110 -9.51 -13.79 -7.01
N MET A 111 -9.35 -13.11 -5.87
CA MET A 111 -10.33 -13.15 -4.78
C MET A 111 -11.65 -12.48 -5.18
N TYR A 112 -11.61 -11.36 -5.87
CA TYR A 112 -12.82 -10.71 -6.38
C TYR A 112 -13.57 -11.60 -7.36
N ARG A 113 -12.88 -12.24 -8.31
CA ARG A 113 -13.48 -13.19 -9.24
C ARG A 113 -14.11 -14.37 -8.50
N GLN A 114 -13.43 -14.92 -7.49
CA GLN A 114 -13.96 -16.00 -6.66
C GLN A 114 -15.20 -15.58 -5.87
N ALA A 115 -15.26 -14.33 -5.45
CA ALA A 115 -16.41 -13.75 -4.75
C ALA A 115 -17.53 -13.28 -5.70
N GLY A 116 -17.40 -13.46 -7.00
CA GLY A 116 -18.37 -13.02 -8.00
C GLY A 116 -18.37 -11.51 -8.25
N VAL A 117 -17.34 -10.80 -7.81
CA VAL A 117 -17.19 -9.36 -8.05
C VAL A 117 -16.56 -9.15 -9.44
N PRO A 118 -17.20 -8.39 -10.34
CA PRO A 118 -16.65 -8.11 -11.66
C PRO A 118 -15.31 -7.37 -11.58
N THR A 119 -14.31 -7.89 -12.28
CA THR A 119 -12.99 -7.25 -12.40
C THR A 119 -12.55 -7.19 -13.85
N PRO A 120 -11.80 -6.14 -14.26
CA PRO A 120 -11.20 -6.08 -15.58
C PRO A 120 -10.31 -7.30 -15.84
N LYS A 121 -10.26 -7.74 -17.08
CA LYS A 121 -9.26 -8.72 -17.50
C LYS A 121 -7.85 -8.18 -17.26
N GLY A 122 -6.90 -9.04 -17.02
CA GLY A 122 -5.50 -8.71 -16.86
C GLY A 122 -4.68 -9.98 -16.74
N ILE A 123 -3.41 -9.84 -16.99
CA ILE A 123 -2.41 -10.89 -16.82
C ILE A 123 -1.27 -10.32 -15.99
N ASP A 124 -0.62 -11.17 -15.23
CA ASP A 124 0.61 -10.84 -14.53
C ASP A 124 1.81 -11.27 -15.39
N VAL A 125 2.81 -10.42 -15.47
CA VAL A 125 4.00 -10.61 -16.29
C VAL A 125 5.24 -10.38 -15.42
N ALA A 126 6.15 -11.34 -15.42
CA ALA A 126 7.41 -11.19 -14.69
C ALA A 126 8.24 -10.03 -15.26
N ALA A 127 8.85 -9.22 -14.40
CA ALA A 127 9.74 -8.14 -14.82
C ALA A 127 10.85 -8.69 -15.73
N GLY A 128 11.19 -7.93 -16.77
CA GLY A 128 12.19 -8.32 -17.77
C GLY A 128 11.73 -9.37 -18.78
N THR A 129 10.45 -9.76 -18.79
CA THR A 129 9.92 -10.63 -19.83
C THR A 129 9.98 -9.95 -21.20
N VAL A 130 10.67 -10.57 -22.15
CA VAL A 130 10.72 -10.11 -23.53
C VAL A 130 9.65 -10.87 -24.33
N PHE A 131 8.72 -10.12 -24.90
CA PHE A 131 7.66 -10.67 -25.74
C PHE A 131 8.07 -10.75 -27.21
N THR A 132 7.70 -11.83 -27.88
CA THR A 132 7.73 -11.88 -29.34
C THR A 132 6.58 -11.06 -29.92
N ASP A 133 6.67 -10.71 -31.21
CA ASP A 133 5.59 -9.98 -31.90
C ASP A 133 4.25 -10.70 -31.82
N GLU A 134 4.25 -12.04 -32.00
CA GLU A 134 3.04 -12.87 -31.88
C GLU A 134 2.44 -12.82 -30.47
N GLN A 135 3.28 -12.78 -29.43
CA GLN A 135 2.81 -12.69 -28.04
C GLN A 135 2.23 -11.31 -27.75
N VAL A 136 2.82 -10.25 -28.29
CA VAL A 136 2.28 -8.87 -28.19
C VAL A 136 0.90 -8.81 -28.86
N ASP A 137 0.77 -9.35 -30.07
CA ASP A 137 -0.49 -9.35 -30.82
C ASP A 137 -1.58 -10.12 -30.05
N LYS A 138 -1.21 -11.26 -29.48
CA LYS A 138 -2.14 -12.05 -28.66
C LYS A 138 -2.56 -11.32 -27.39
N LEU A 139 -1.66 -10.60 -26.72
CA LEU A 139 -1.99 -9.77 -25.56
C LEU A 139 -3.03 -8.71 -25.91
N ILE A 140 -2.86 -8.05 -27.05
CA ILE A 140 -3.78 -7.03 -27.54
C ILE A 140 -5.13 -7.64 -27.91
N GLU A 141 -5.14 -8.82 -28.53
CA GLU A 141 -6.37 -9.56 -28.84
C GLU A 141 -7.15 -9.92 -27.57
N ASP A 142 -6.46 -10.44 -26.55
CA ASP A 142 -7.05 -10.93 -25.31
C ASP A 142 -7.54 -9.81 -24.38
N LEU A 143 -6.81 -8.71 -24.28
CA LEU A 143 -7.08 -7.62 -23.34
C LEU A 143 -7.75 -6.40 -23.99
N GLY A 144 -7.49 -6.15 -25.26
CA GLY A 144 -7.95 -4.97 -26.00
C GLY A 144 -7.10 -3.71 -25.74
N LEU A 145 -7.28 -2.70 -26.58
CA LEU A 145 -6.74 -1.36 -26.39
C LEU A 145 -7.90 -0.37 -26.16
N PRO A 146 -7.74 0.67 -25.33
CA PRO A 146 -6.54 0.95 -24.52
C PRO A 146 -6.42 0.01 -23.31
N MET A 147 -5.17 -0.33 -22.94
CA MET A 147 -4.88 -1.09 -21.71
C MET A 147 -3.97 -0.29 -20.76
N PHE A 148 -3.92 -0.69 -19.50
CA PHE A 148 -2.99 -0.15 -18.52
C PHE A 148 -1.93 -1.18 -18.16
N VAL A 149 -0.67 -0.79 -18.32
CA VAL A 149 0.49 -1.53 -17.82
C VAL A 149 0.94 -0.86 -16.52
N LYS A 150 1.19 -1.66 -15.48
CA LYS A 150 1.53 -1.14 -14.16
C LYS A 150 2.32 -2.15 -13.34
N PRO A 151 3.17 -1.71 -12.39
CA PRO A 151 3.79 -2.60 -11.41
C PRO A 151 2.74 -3.34 -10.57
N SER A 152 3.00 -4.60 -10.21
CA SER A 152 2.04 -5.40 -9.44
C SER A 152 1.85 -4.88 -8.02
N GLY A 153 2.94 -4.60 -7.31
CA GLY A 153 2.93 -4.26 -5.88
C GLY A 153 2.98 -2.76 -5.55
N ASN A 154 3.16 -1.85 -6.53
CA ASN A 154 3.26 -0.42 -6.25
C ASN A 154 1.91 0.30 -6.26
N GLY A 155 1.79 1.32 -5.39
CA GLY A 155 0.66 2.23 -5.30
C GLY A 155 0.87 3.53 -6.08
N SER A 156 0.04 4.54 -5.80
CA SER A 156 0.15 5.95 -6.23
C SER A 156 0.44 6.22 -7.71
N SER A 157 0.10 5.27 -8.59
CA SER A 157 0.28 5.36 -10.05
C SER A 157 1.74 5.46 -10.54
N TYR A 158 2.72 5.19 -9.72
CA TYR A 158 4.12 5.08 -10.16
C TYR A 158 4.29 3.92 -11.13
N GLY A 159 4.94 4.19 -12.28
CA GLY A 159 5.16 3.20 -13.33
C GLY A 159 3.89 2.77 -14.10
N VAL A 160 2.77 3.49 -13.95
CA VAL A 160 1.52 3.18 -14.65
C VAL A 160 1.51 3.88 -16.01
N THR A 161 1.33 3.10 -17.07
CA THR A 161 1.23 3.61 -18.46
C THR A 161 -0.10 3.18 -19.07
N ARG A 162 -0.80 4.15 -19.67
CA ARG A 162 -1.96 3.87 -20.53
C ARG A 162 -1.45 3.64 -21.96
N VAL A 163 -1.54 2.42 -22.42
CA VAL A 163 -1.13 1.99 -23.77
C VAL A 163 -2.30 2.07 -24.71
N THR A 164 -2.15 2.82 -25.79
CA THR A 164 -3.19 3.05 -26.82
C THR A 164 -2.86 2.43 -28.15
N SER A 165 -1.60 2.06 -28.37
CA SER A 165 -1.14 1.40 -29.59
C SER A 165 -0.18 0.23 -29.26
N ARG A 166 0.03 -0.63 -30.25
CA ARG A 166 0.95 -1.78 -30.14
C ARG A 166 2.38 -1.35 -29.85
N GLU A 167 2.81 -0.26 -30.47
CA GLU A 167 4.18 0.26 -30.44
C GLU A 167 4.56 0.76 -29.02
N GLU A 168 3.58 1.20 -28.25
CA GLU A 168 3.79 1.71 -26.90
C GLU A 168 4.02 0.58 -25.86
N LEU A 169 3.55 -0.65 -26.15
CA LEU A 169 3.52 -1.73 -25.16
C LEU A 169 4.90 -2.14 -24.64
N PRO A 170 5.95 -2.32 -25.47
CA PRO A 170 7.27 -2.72 -24.98
C PRO A 170 7.86 -1.70 -23.97
N ALA A 171 7.81 -0.41 -24.29
CA ALA A 171 8.32 0.64 -23.40
C ALA A 171 7.51 0.73 -22.10
N ALA A 172 6.21 0.50 -22.16
CA ALA A 172 5.36 0.48 -20.97
C ALA A 172 5.68 -0.71 -20.04
N LEU A 173 5.98 -1.87 -20.60
CA LEU A 173 6.39 -3.07 -19.85
C LEU A 173 7.76 -2.88 -19.19
N GLU A 174 8.71 -2.29 -19.92
CA GLU A 174 10.04 -1.97 -19.39
C GLU A 174 9.92 -1.01 -18.20
N LEU A 175 9.22 0.12 -18.37
CA LEU A 175 9.00 1.09 -17.31
C LEU A 175 8.33 0.48 -16.06
N ALA A 176 7.30 -0.33 -16.26
CA ALA A 176 6.61 -0.99 -15.15
C ALA A 176 7.53 -2.00 -14.45
N GLY A 177 8.40 -2.70 -15.20
CA GLY A 177 9.38 -3.63 -14.66
C GLY A 177 10.49 -2.95 -13.85
N GLU A 178 10.93 -1.75 -14.27
CA GLU A 178 11.93 -0.96 -13.54
C GLU A 178 11.40 -0.40 -12.22
N GLN A 179 10.11 -0.05 -12.20
CA GLN A 179 9.44 0.52 -11.03
C GLN A 179 8.82 -0.55 -10.12
N GLY A 180 8.76 -1.79 -10.57
CA GLY A 180 8.26 -2.92 -9.80
C GLY A 180 9.38 -3.58 -9.01
N GLU A 181 9.15 -3.89 -7.74
CA GLU A 181 10.12 -4.61 -6.91
C GLU A 181 10.11 -6.13 -7.14
N ARG A 182 9.35 -6.62 -8.13
CA ARG A 182 9.26 -8.03 -8.55
C ARG A 182 9.12 -8.14 -10.06
#